data_0bffb1d0c76dcd9840576e4eccfe9b1a
#
_entry.id   0bffb1d0c76dcd9840576e4eccfe9b1a
#
_cell.length_a   1.000
_cell.length_b   1.000
_cell.length_c   1.000
_cell.angle_alpha   90.00
_cell.angle_beta   90.00
_cell.angle_gamma   90.00
#
_symmetry.space_group_name_H-M   'P 1'
#
loop_
_entity.id
_entity.type
_entity.pdbx_description
1 polymer ?
#
loop_
_entity_poly.entity_id
_entity_poly.type
_entity_poly.pdbx_seq_one_letter_code
_entity_poly.pdbx_strand_id
1 'polypeptide(L)'
;MKGRKHTMKRWKRAALAGVLGISVLMPAEMAWAAGPGETGSAAVVSGGPGVQNDQTSSGTASQSGTQTSQTNPYAWEKVNGVYQMPDGSAITGVVARGIDVSRWQGEINWSQVAADDVSFVMLGTRSKGAVDPYFHKNIQGAAAAGVKVGVYIYSLATTPEMAVEEADFVLNLIHDYPVSYPVAFDMEDSTQGALSKEELAAIANAFCNRISEAGYYPIIYANDNWLANKLDMSLMDYPVWAARYSARPAYQNPVMWQATSTGSVNGISGNVDIDFQFVDFTSVIPANTWRTINGNTYYYLNYQKQKNAWVQDGTDWYYMDGDGLASKGWLTLSGTSYYLDDTTGKMVTGWKLDDGKWYYFGGSGAMDIGWINDGGVWYYTGSDGVMRTGWLDEGGRRYYLNSSGDMVVGWTKPDGNWYYMDGSGVMQTGWINDGGTWYYTNSSGVMQTGWLEEGGYHYYLRGDGSMATGWREMDGAWYYFDGSGHMATGITEVNGLHYYLDPATGRMAANTVLELNGTSYQADASGVLSQVVSENQDGTQTAGQSQEGGQTASAEAPGTSQSTGTSGGPGVSGGPGVSAGTPDVVITPVG
;
A
#
# COMPACT_ATOMS: atom_id res chain seq x y z
N MET A 1 -8.62 -40.96 32.37
CA MET A 1 -9.82 -40.66 31.58
C MET A 1 -10.05 -39.15 31.59
N LYS A 2 -9.60 -38.43 30.59
CA LYS A 2 -10.00 -37.06 30.26
C LYS A 2 -9.85 -36.92 28.74
N GLY A 3 -10.97 -36.98 28.03
CA GLY A 3 -11.02 -36.85 26.58
C GLY A 3 -10.67 -35.45 26.15
N ARG A 4 -9.71 -35.34 25.25
CA ARG A 4 -9.45 -34.11 24.48
C ARG A 4 -10.47 -34.04 23.34
N LYS A 5 -11.43 -33.14 23.47
CA LYS A 5 -12.29 -32.73 22.36
C LYS A 5 -11.45 -31.87 21.45
N HIS A 6 -11.06 -32.36 20.26
CA HIS A 6 -10.60 -31.53 19.15
C HIS A 6 -11.81 -30.77 18.59
N THR A 7 -11.87 -29.50 18.83
CA THR A 7 -12.82 -28.60 18.21
C THR A 7 -12.34 -28.28 16.78
N MET A 8 -12.94 -28.93 15.80
CA MET A 8 -12.88 -28.53 14.40
C MET A 8 -13.38 -27.09 14.26
N LYS A 9 -12.53 -26.19 13.78
CA LYS A 9 -12.95 -24.86 13.34
C LYS A 9 -13.79 -25.01 12.08
N ARG A 10 -15.11 -24.89 12.25
CA ARG A 10 -16.09 -24.81 11.18
C ARG A 10 -15.73 -23.65 10.24
N TRP A 11 -15.59 -23.94 8.97
CA TRP A 11 -15.62 -23.00 7.86
C TRP A 11 -17.05 -22.41 7.67
N LYS A 12 -17.53 -21.69 8.67
CA LYS A 12 -18.76 -20.91 8.59
C LYS A 12 -18.46 -19.55 9.17
N ARG A 13 -17.95 -18.63 8.34
CA ARG A 13 -18.11 -17.18 8.47
C ARG A 13 -17.34 -16.45 7.37
N ALA A 14 -17.98 -16.32 6.22
CA ALA A 14 -17.86 -15.15 5.35
C ALA A 14 -18.89 -15.27 4.23
N ALA A 15 -20.14 -15.12 4.59
CA ALA A 15 -21.20 -14.80 3.63
C ALA A 15 -22.14 -13.84 4.36
N LEU A 16 -21.80 -12.57 4.35
CA LEU A 16 -22.69 -11.40 4.37
C LEU A 16 -21.83 -10.12 4.39
N ALA A 17 -21.58 -9.57 3.23
CA ALA A 17 -21.42 -8.12 3.06
C ALA A 17 -21.64 -7.80 1.59
N GLY A 18 -22.74 -7.17 1.31
CA GLY A 18 -23.01 -6.08 0.39
C GLY A 18 -22.48 -6.20 -1.04
N VAL A 19 -23.38 -6.59 -1.95
CA VAL A 19 -23.31 -6.20 -3.37
C VAL A 19 -23.43 -4.67 -3.42
N LEU A 20 -22.32 -3.98 -3.69
CA LEU A 20 -22.31 -2.64 -4.28
C LEU A 20 -21.50 -2.76 -5.57
N GLY A 21 -22.22 -2.76 -6.68
CA GLY A 21 -21.65 -2.71 -8.02
C GLY A 21 -20.88 -1.42 -8.20
N ILE A 22 -19.58 -1.54 -8.37
CA ILE A 22 -18.74 -0.49 -8.94
C ILE A 22 -18.31 -1.01 -10.31
N SER A 23 -18.92 -0.44 -11.34
CA SER A 23 -18.46 -0.56 -12.72
C SER A 23 -17.11 0.13 -12.82
N VAL A 24 -16.04 -0.63 -12.85
CA VAL A 24 -14.71 -0.11 -13.18
C VAL A 24 -14.63 0.01 -14.69
N LEU A 25 -14.73 1.24 -15.18
CA LEU A 25 -14.28 1.61 -16.52
C LEU A 25 -12.76 1.43 -16.57
N MET A 26 -12.29 0.46 -17.33
CA MET A 26 -10.89 0.35 -17.71
C MET A 26 -10.52 1.48 -18.66
N PRO A 27 -9.44 2.24 -18.43
CA PRO A 27 -8.81 2.98 -19.49
C PRO A 27 -8.02 2.00 -20.37
N ALA A 28 -8.37 1.97 -21.67
CA ALA A 28 -7.53 1.41 -22.71
C ALA A 28 -6.25 2.25 -22.80
N GLU A 29 -5.11 1.58 -22.78
CA GLU A 29 -3.81 1.87 -23.40
C GLU A 29 -2.65 1.42 -22.51
N MET A 30 -2.24 0.19 -22.70
CA MET A 30 -0.83 -0.20 -22.68
C MET A 30 -0.57 -1.15 -23.83
N ALA A 31 -0.10 -0.54 -24.94
CA ALA A 31 0.44 -1.26 -26.06
C ALA A 31 1.76 -1.92 -25.67
N TRP A 32 1.83 -3.22 -25.78
CA TRP A 32 3.09 -3.97 -25.76
C TRP A 32 3.80 -3.75 -27.09
N ALA A 33 4.99 -3.22 -27.04
CA ALA A 33 5.87 -3.13 -28.18
C ALA A 33 6.30 -4.54 -28.60
N ALA A 34 5.80 -4.99 -29.76
CA ALA A 34 6.35 -6.13 -30.48
C ALA A 34 7.56 -5.68 -31.28
N GLY A 35 8.69 -6.39 -31.13
CA GLY A 35 9.87 -6.24 -31.96
C GLY A 35 9.61 -6.71 -33.41
N PRO A 36 10.37 -6.22 -34.39
CA PRO A 36 10.10 -6.40 -35.81
C PRO A 36 10.70 -7.68 -36.42
N GLY A 37 9.97 -8.25 -37.38
CA GLY A 37 10.42 -9.26 -38.35
C GLY A 37 9.41 -10.38 -38.55
N GLU A 38 8.75 -10.52 -39.59
CA GLU A 38 8.96 -10.74 -40.98
C GLU A 38 7.67 -10.78 -41.76
N THR A 39 7.77 -10.31 -42.99
CA THR A 39 6.74 -10.17 -44.01
C THR A 39 6.34 -11.51 -44.62
N GLY A 40 5.01 -11.68 -44.89
CA GLY A 40 4.50 -12.77 -45.69
C GLY A 40 3.08 -12.49 -46.18
N SER A 41 2.99 -12.20 -47.44
CA SER A 41 1.91 -11.64 -48.27
C SER A 41 0.66 -12.51 -48.39
N ALA A 42 -0.48 -11.84 -48.35
CA ALA A 42 -1.72 -11.93 -49.06
C ALA A 42 -2.16 -13.21 -49.83
N ALA A 43 -3.43 -13.60 -49.64
CA ALA A 43 -4.37 -13.72 -50.72
C ALA A 43 -5.84 -13.76 -50.25
N VAL A 44 -6.58 -12.76 -50.69
CA VAL A 44 -8.05 -12.67 -50.66
C VAL A 44 -8.60 -13.55 -51.78
N VAL A 45 -9.61 -14.38 -51.51
CA VAL A 45 -10.61 -14.76 -52.53
C VAL A 45 -11.99 -14.83 -51.93
N SER A 46 -12.85 -14.02 -52.49
CA SER A 46 -14.27 -13.91 -52.32
C SER A 46 -15.06 -15.00 -53.10
N GLY A 47 -16.26 -15.33 -52.66
CA GLY A 47 -17.26 -15.96 -53.52
C GLY A 47 -18.33 -16.75 -52.76
N GLY A 48 -19.50 -16.17 -52.50
CA GLY A 48 -20.76 -16.89 -52.41
C GLY A 48 -21.38 -16.98 -53.80
N PRO A 49 -22.65 -17.28 -54.00
CA PRO A 49 -23.72 -17.77 -53.14
C PRO A 49 -24.57 -18.91 -53.78
N GLY A 50 -25.56 -19.39 -53.05
CA GLY A 50 -26.85 -19.71 -53.66
C GLY A 50 -27.32 -21.17 -53.71
N VAL A 51 -28.56 -21.26 -53.34
CA VAL A 51 -29.76 -21.91 -53.91
C VAL A 51 -30.19 -23.20 -53.22
N GLN A 52 -31.19 -23.11 -52.38
CA GLN A 52 -32.65 -23.40 -52.43
C GLN A 52 -33.10 -24.76 -52.95
N ASN A 53 -34.07 -25.29 -52.17
CA ASN A 53 -35.27 -26.08 -52.55
C ASN A 53 -35.08 -27.60 -52.70
N ASP A 54 -36.00 -28.46 -52.37
CA ASP A 54 -37.43 -28.37 -51.97
C ASP A 54 -37.96 -29.78 -51.63
N GLN A 55 -38.98 -29.75 -50.75
CA GLN A 55 -40.18 -30.62 -50.79
C GLN A 55 -40.18 -32.13 -50.51
N THR A 56 -40.87 -32.36 -49.40
CA THR A 56 -42.06 -33.22 -49.20
C THR A 56 -42.07 -34.70 -49.65
N SER A 57 -42.39 -35.55 -48.66
CA SER A 57 -43.67 -36.30 -48.77
C SER A 57 -44.01 -37.09 -47.49
N SER A 58 -45.26 -36.99 -47.13
CA SER A 58 -46.05 -37.71 -46.14
C SER A 58 -46.05 -39.22 -46.34
N GLY A 59 -46.03 -39.95 -45.23
CA GLY A 59 -46.35 -41.40 -45.24
C GLY A 59 -46.68 -41.90 -43.86
N THR A 60 -47.95 -41.83 -43.47
CA THR A 60 -48.56 -42.56 -42.36
C THR A 60 -48.46 -44.05 -42.55
N ALA A 61 -47.83 -44.76 -41.60
CA ALA A 61 -48.12 -46.20 -41.40
C ALA A 61 -47.98 -46.53 -39.92
N SER A 62 -49.13 -46.75 -39.31
CA SER A 62 -49.23 -47.42 -38.01
C SER A 62 -48.75 -48.87 -38.14
N GLN A 63 -47.77 -49.25 -37.40
CA GLN A 63 -47.56 -50.66 -37.00
C GLN A 63 -47.19 -50.74 -35.52
N SER A 64 -48.06 -51.41 -34.74
CA SER A 64 -47.81 -51.90 -33.41
C SER A 64 -46.70 -52.95 -33.50
N GLY A 65 -45.56 -52.64 -33.02
CA GLY A 65 -44.41 -53.52 -32.81
C GLY A 65 -43.88 -53.37 -31.38
N THR A 66 -43.80 -54.46 -30.72
CA THR A 66 -43.15 -54.66 -29.41
C THR A 66 -41.91 -53.76 -29.26
N GLN A 67 -41.97 -52.78 -28.39
CA GLN A 67 -40.80 -51.94 -28.01
C GLN A 67 -39.79 -52.83 -27.27
N THR A 68 -38.81 -53.34 -27.99
CA THR A 68 -37.51 -53.59 -27.40
C THR A 68 -36.97 -52.20 -27.06
N SER A 69 -36.72 -51.94 -25.79
CA SER A 69 -36.11 -50.71 -25.31
C SER A 69 -34.77 -50.49 -26.06
N GLN A 70 -34.79 -49.71 -27.15
CA GLN A 70 -33.56 -49.21 -27.70
C GLN A 70 -33.04 -48.23 -26.67
N THR A 71 -31.95 -48.65 -25.99
CA THR A 71 -31.15 -47.74 -25.17
C THR A 71 -30.77 -46.56 -26.06
N ASN A 72 -31.25 -45.37 -25.70
CA ASN A 72 -30.87 -44.13 -26.41
C ASN A 72 -29.38 -43.90 -26.20
N PRO A 73 -28.52 -44.02 -27.22
CA PRO A 73 -27.09 -43.81 -27.08
C PRO A 73 -26.72 -42.35 -26.69
N TYR A 74 -27.69 -41.43 -26.77
CA TYR A 74 -27.55 -40.01 -26.42
C TYR A 74 -28.17 -39.67 -25.06
N ALA A 75 -28.43 -40.65 -24.22
CA ALA A 75 -29.17 -40.53 -22.97
C ALA A 75 -28.47 -39.72 -21.88
N TRP A 76 -27.27 -39.22 -22.07
CA TRP A 76 -26.55 -38.40 -21.09
C TRP A 76 -26.59 -36.91 -21.45
N GLU A 77 -27.45 -36.51 -22.39
CA GLU A 77 -27.64 -35.14 -22.88
C GLU A 77 -28.80 -34.44 -22.17
N LYS A 78 -28.82 -33.09 -22.27
CA LYS A 78 -29.99 -32.30 -21.88
C LYS A 78 -31.12 -32.40 -22.90
N VAL A 79 -32.24 -32.94 -22.46
CA VAL A 79 -33.48 -32.90 -23.23
C VAL A 79 -34.43 -31.94 -22.53
N ASN A 80 -34.87 -30.91 -23.23
CA ASN A 80 -35.71 -29.83 -22.66
C ASN A 80 -35.14 -29.22 -21.35
N GLY A 81 -33.83 -29.06 -21.28
CA GLY A 81 -33.15 -28.47 -20.11
C GLY A 81 -32.85 -29.42 -18.96
N VAL A 82 -33.18 -30.71 -19.09
CA VAL A 82 -32.96 -31.74 -18.05
C VAL A 82 -32.11 -32.87 -18.60
N TYR A 83 -31.08 -33.26 -17.85
CA TYR A 83 -30.28 -34.45 -18.15
C TYR A 83 -31.10 -35.74 -17.92
N GLN A 84 -30.94 -36.72 -18.78
CA GLN A 84 -31.68 -37.97 -18.74
C GLN A 84 -30.77 -39.19 -18.66
N MET A 85 -31.24 -40.22 -17.97
CA MET A 85 -30.65 -41.55 -17.95
C MET A 85 -30.96 -42.29 -19.29
N PRO A 86 -30.27 -43.42 -19.59
CA PRO A 86 -30.54 -44.20 -20.77
C PRO A 86 -32.00 -44.69 -20.92
N ASP A 87 -32.71 -44.83 -19.80
CA ASP A 87 -34.12 -45.20 -19.76
C ASP A 87 -35.08 -44.01 -19.96
N GLY A 88 -34.53 -42.79 -20.14
CA GLY A 88 -35.29 -41.54 -20.29
C GLY A 88 -35.71 -40.89 -18.97
N SER A 89 -35.36 -41.49 -17.82
CA SER A 89 -35.65 -40.86 -16.52
C SER A 89 -34.77 -39.65 -16.28
N ALA A 90 -35.30 -38.61 -15.60
CA ALA A 90 -34.61 -37.38 -15.33
C ALA A 90 -33.52 -37.55 -14.26
N ILE A 91 -32.32 -36.97 -14.48
CA ILE A 91 -31.27 -36.82 -13.48
C ILE A 91 -31.49 -35.51 -12.77
N THR A 92 -32.15 -35.55 -11.62
CA THR A 92 -32.50 -34.35 -10.83
C THR A 92 -31.31 -33.82 -10.04
N GLY A 93 -31.24 -32.47 -9.85
CA GLY A 93 -30.25 -31.81 -9.04
C GLY A 93 -28.89 -31.59 -9.70
N VAL A 94 -28.79 -31.88 -11.02
CA VAL A 94 -27.54 -31.66 -11.77
C VAL A 94 -27.28 -30.17 -11.93
N VAL A 95 -26.10 -29.73 -11.52
CA VAL A 95 -25.58 -28.37 -11.69
C VAL A 95 -24.81 -28.25 -13.01
N ALA A 96 -24.01 -29.26 -13.35
CA ALA A 96 -23.21 -29.30 -14.57
C ALA A 96 -22.93 -30.73 -15.01
N ARG A 97 -22.72 -30.90 -16.34
CA ARG A 97 -22.19 -32.12 -16.97
C ARG A 97 -20.71 -31.93 -17.25
N GLY A 98 -19.92 -32.91 -16.96
CA GLY A 98 -18.50 -32.99 -17.21
C GLY A 98 -18.05 -34.33 -17.72
N ILE A 99 -16.75 -34.48 -17.78
CA ILE A 99 -16.06 -35.70 -18.19
C ILE A 99 -14.86 -35.93 -17.31
N ASP A 100 -14.38 -37.16 -17.22
CA ASP A 100 -13.02 -37.40 -16.79
C ASP A 100 -12.20 -38.06 -17.89
N VAL A 101 -10.93 -37.68 -18.00
CA VAL A 101 -10.05 -38.13 -19.09
C VAL A 101 -8.64 -38.36 -18.60
N SER A 102 -7.96 -39.26 -19.29
CA SER A 102 -6.54 -39.54 -19.10
C SER A 102 -5.88 -39.83 -20.45
N ARG A 103 -4.72 -40.48 -20.41
CA ARG A 103 -4.07 -40.96 -21.66
C ARG A 103 -4.95 -41.82 -22.58
N TRP A 104 -6.00 -42.39 -22.04
CA TRP A 104 -6.85 -43.30 -22.79
C TRP A 104 -7.66 -42.61 -23.88
N GLN A 105 -8.00 -41.34 -23.73
CA GLN A 105 -8.73 -40.54 -24.69
C GLN A 105 -7.82 -39.95 -25.78
N GLY A 106 -6.46 -40.02 -25.59
CA GLY A 106 -5.48 -39.52 -26.56
C GLY A 106 -5.58 -38.03 -26.84
N GLU A 107 -5.57 -37.70 -28.13
CA GLU A 107 -5.70 -36.31 -28.60
C GLU A 107 -7.15 -35.83 -28.52
N ILE A 108 -7.35 -34.68 -27.84
CA ILE A 108 -8.68 -34.11 -27.60
C ILE A 108 -8.79 -32.74 -28.26
N ASN A 109 -9.88 -32.48 -28.95
CA ASN A 109 -10.26 -31.16 -29.46
C ASN A 109 -11.14 -30.44 -28.42
N TRP A 110 -10.53 -29.67 -27.57
CA TRP A 110 -11.19 -29.02 -26.45
C TRP A 110 -12.23 -27.96 -26.85
N SER A 111 -12.10 -27.33 -28.02
CA SER A 111 -13.14 -26.41 -28.55
C SER A 111 -14.42 -27.15 -28.90
N GLN A 112 -14.31 -28.36 -29.42
CA GLN A 112 -15.49 -29.21 -29.72
C GLN A 112 -16.07 -29.78 -28.40
N VAL A 113 -15.23 -30.18 -27.46
CA VAL A 113 -15.66 -30.62 -26.11
C VAL A 113 -16.47 -29.54 -25.40
N ALA A 114 -15.96 -28.31 -25.38
CA ALA A 114 -16.66 -27.18 -24.75
C ALA A 114 -18.00 -26.88 -25.42
N ALA A 115 -18.10 -27.07 -26.73
CA ALA A 115 -19.35 -26.90 -27.52
C ALA A 115 -20.37 -28.03 -27.31
N ASP A 116 -19.98 -29.15 -26.70
CA ASP A 116 -20.80 -30.34 -26.44
C ASP A 116 -21.39 -30.37 -25.01
N ASP A 117 -21.73 -29.21 -24.45
CA ASP A 117 -22.29 -29.06 -23.08
C ASP A 117 -21.41 -29.70 -21.97
N VAL A 118 -20.10 -29.67 -22.15
CA VAL A 118 -19.10 -30.07 -21.14
C VAL A 118 -18.60 -28.84 -20.39
N SER A 119 -19.01 -28.70 -19.16
CA SER A 119 -18.66 -27.55 -18.31
C SER A 119 -17.37 -27.73 -17.52
N PHE A 120 -17.00 -28.96 -17.24
CA PHE A 120 -15.79 -29.28 -16.45
C PHE A 120 -15.16 -30.61 -16.90
N VAL A 121 -13.89 -30.75 -16.53
CA VAL A 121 -13.13 -31.99 -16.73
C VAL A 121 -12.35 -32.34 -15.47
N MET A 122 -12.30 -33.63 -15.14
CA MET A 122 -11.36 -34.19 -14.17
C MET A 122 -10.22 -34.86 -14.93
N LEU A 123 -8.97 -34.38 -14.77
CA LEU A 123 -7.81 -34.87 -15.51
C LEU A 123 -6.99 -35.86 -14.68
N GLY A 124 -6.73 -37.04 -15.24
CA GLY A 124 -5.80 -38.00 -14.65
C GLY A 124 -4.37 -37.44 -14.59
N THR A 125 -3.77 -37.44 -13.41
CA THR A 125 -2.44 -36.89 -13.18
C THR A 125 -1.32 -37.88 -13.45
N ARG A 126 -1.57 -39.19 -13.24
CA ARG A 126 -0.54 -40.23 -13.26
C ARG A 126 -0.91 -41.40 -14.18
N SER A 127 0.10 -41.90 -14.86
CA SER A 127 0.02 -43.13 -15.65
C SER A 127 1.29 -43.97 -15.47
N LYS A 128 1.15 -45.20 -15.00
CA LYS A 128 2.26 -46.15 -14.82
C LYS A 128 3.43 -45.56 -13.98
N GLY A 129 3.11 -44.84 -12.92
CA GLY A 129 4.10 -44.23 -12.01
C GLY A 129 4.74 -42.92 -12.48
N ALA A 130 4.36 -42.43 -13.67
CA ALA A 130 4.85 -41.15 -14.21
C ALA A 130 3.67 -40.19 -14.46
N VAL A 131 3.93 -38.94 -14.79
CA VAL A 131 2.90 -37.97 -15.23
C VAL A 131 2.19 -38.53 -16.46
N ASP A 132 0.87 -38.37 -16.51
CA ASP A 132 0.10 -38.76 -17.70
C ASP A 132 0.60 -38.01 -18.93
N PRO A 133 0.92 -38.70 -20.03
CA PRO A 133 1.56 -38.09 -21.20
C PRO A 133 0.74 -36.98 -21.85
N TYR A 134 -0.56 -36.95 -21.67
CA TYR A 134 -1.46 -35.93 -22.21
C TYR A 134 -1.83 -34.86 -21.18
N PHE A 135 -1.42 -34.98 -19.92
CA PHE A 135 -1.84 -34.09 -18.84
C PHE A 135 -1.62 -32.62 -19.17
N HIS A 136 -0.39 -32.23 -19.51
CA HIS A 136 -0.04 -30.84 -19.79
C HIS A 136 -0.81 -30.25 -20.98
N LYS A 137 -1.01 -31.06 -22.03
CA LYS A 137 -1.77 -30.66 -23.20
C LYS A 137 -3.26 -30.51 -22.87
N ASN A 138 -3.81 -31.43 -22.12
CA ASN A 138 -5.22 -31.46 -21.76
C ASN A 138 -5.57 -30.32 -20.82
N ILE A 139 -4.76 -30.06 -19.76
CA ILE A 139 -5.04 -28.98 -18.82
C ILE A 139 -4.99 -27.60 -19.49
N GLN A 140 -4.03 -27.38 -20.38
CA GLN A 140 -3.92 -26.14 -21.15
C GLN A 140 -5.07 -25.99 -22.16
N GLY A 141 -5.38 -27.06 -22.87
CA GLY A 141 -6.46 -27.07 -23.86
C GLY A 141 -7.84 -26.85 -23.25
N ALA A 142 -8.14 -27.54 -22.15
CA ALA A 142 -9.40 -27.38 -21.42
C ALA A 142 -9.56 -25.94 -20.88
N ALA A 143 -8.53 -25.43 -20.22
CA ALA A 143 -8.54 -24.06 -19.70
C ALA A 143 -8.69 -23.01 -20.80
N ALA A 144 -8.00 -23.16 -21.93
CA ALA A 144 -8.10 -22.27 -23.08
C ALA A 144 -9.50 -22.30 -23.73
N ALA A 145 -10.19 -23.45 -23.69
CA ALA A 145 -11.56 -23.61 -24.19
C ALA A 145 -12.62 -23.15 -23.15
N GLY A 146 -12.24 -22.70 -21.96
CA GLY A 146 -13.15 -22.27 -20.91
C GLY A 146 -13.78 -23.42 -20.12
N VAL A 147 -13.31 -24.66 -20.32
CA VAL A 147 -13.72 -25.83 -19.53
C VAL A 147 -13.02 -25.77 -18.18
N LYS A 148 -13.77 -25.85 -17.09
CA LYS A 148 -13.22 -25.82 -15.73
C LYS A 148 -12.47 -27.11 -15.43
N VAL A 149 -11.36 -27.02 -14.70
CA VAL A 149 -10.44 -28.13 -14.53
C VAL A 149 -10.32 -28.54 -13.07
N GLY A 150 -10.60 -29.81 -12.80
CA GLY A 150 -10.15 -30.55 -11.64
C GLY A 150 -9.16 -31.65 -12.06
N VAL A 151 -8.63 -32.34 -11.08
CA VAL A 151 -7.68 -33.43 -11.32
C VAL A 151 -7.97 -34.63 -10.43
N TYR A 152 -7.52 -35.81 -10.84
CA TYR A 152 -7.54 -37.00 -9.99
C TYR A 152 -6.23 -37.76 -10.05
N ILE A 153 -5.92 -38.49 -8.99
CA ILE A 153 -4.84 -39.46 -8.96
C ILE A 153 -5.39 -40.84 -8.64
N TYR A 154 -5.17 -41.81 -9.54
CA TYR A 154 -5.40 -43.23 -9.25
C TYR A 154 -4.38 -43.66 -8.20
N SER A 155 -4.86 -43.91 -6.97
CA SER A 155 -4.01 -44.15 -5.82
C SER A 155 -3.50 -45.59 -5.78
N LEU A 156 -2.20 -45.73 -5.52
CA LEU A 156 -1.53 -46.99 -5.18
C LEU A 156 -1.02 -47.00 -3.74
N ALA A 157 -1.37 -45.97 -2.96
CA ALA A 157 -0.91 -45.81 -1.60
C ALA A 157 -1.51 -46.88 -0.69
N THR A 158 -0.64 -47.58 0.02
CA THR A 158 -1.01 -48.58 1.05
C THR A 158 -0.64 -48.13 2.46
N THR A 159 -0.06 -46.92 2.60
CA THR A 159 0.20 -46.27 3.89
C THR A 159 -0.11 -44.78 3.80
N PRO A 160 -0.36 -44.11 4.94
CA PRO A 160 -0.57 -42.65 4.96
C PRO A 160 0.61 -41.86 4.38
N GLU A 161 1.84 -42.31 4.59
CA GLU A 161 3.05 -41.64 4.06
C GLU A 161 3.06 -41.68 2.52
N MET A 162 2.74 -42.82 1.90
CA MET A 162 2.59 -42.93 0.45
C MET A 162 1.50 -42.01 -0.09
N ALA A 163 0.39 -41.86 0.64
CA ALA A 163 -0.68 -40.96 0.27
C ALA A 163 -0.25 -39.47 0.30
N VAL A 164 0.59 -39.10 1.27
CA VAL A 164 1.21 -37.74 1.31
C VAL A 164 2.16 -37.54 0.12
N GLU A 165 2.98 -38.54 -0.24
CA GLU A 165 3.83 -38.48 -1.43
C GLU A 165 3.02 -38.34 -2.72
N GLU A 166 1.87 -39.02 -2.83
CA GLU A 166 0.93 -38.86 -3.96
C GLU A 166 0.31 -37.46 -3.98
N ALA A 167 -0.05 -36.90 -2.84
CA ALA A 167 -0.55 -35.53 -2.72
C ALA A 167 0.52 -34.51 -3.15
N ASP A 168 1.75 -34.67 -2.68
CA ASP A 168 2.87 -33.79 -3.06
C ASP A 168 3.20 -33.90 -4.56
N PHE A 169 3.12 -35.09 -5.15
CA PHE A 169 3.23 -35.28 -6.60
C PHE A 169 2.16 -34.48 -7.34
N VAL A 170 0.89 -34.57 -6.93
CA VAL A 170 -0.21 -33.81 -7.55
C VAL A 170 0.02 -32.32 -7.38
N LEU A 171 0.32 -31.84 -6.18
CA LEU A 171 0.56 -30.42 -5.88
C LEU A 171 1.69 -29.83 -6.74
N ASN A 172 2.80 -30.58 -6.88
CA ASN A 172 3.92 -30.16 -7.73
C ASN A 172 3.54 -30.09 -9.21
N LEU A 173 2.64 -30.94 -9.66
CA LEU A 173 2.20 -30.98 -11.04
C LEU A 173 1.24 -29.84 -11.40
N ILE A 174 0.34 -29.48 -10.46
CA ILE A 174 -0.79 -28.59 -10.77
C ILE A 174 -0.58 -27.12 -10.39
N HIS A 175 0.43 -26.79 -9.60
CA HIS A 175 0.56 -25.44 -9.01
C HIS A 175 0.71 -24.29 -10.03
N ASP A 176 1.09 -24.56 -11.26
CA ASP A 176 1.19 -23.56 -12.33
C ASP A 176 -0.06 -23.50 -13.23
N TYR A 177 -1.08 -24.31 -12.95
CA TYR A 177 -2.29 -24.40 -13.75
C TYR A 177 -3.53 -23.86 -13.03
N PRO A 178 -4.56 -23.43 -13.78
CA PRO A 178 -5.78 -22.84 -13.22
C PRO A 178 -6.75 -23.93 -12.74
N VAL A 179 -6.38 -24.68 -11.72
CA VAL A 179 -7.24 -25.71 -11.14
C VAL A 179 -8.36 -25.04 -10.35
N SER A 180 -9.58 -25.10 -10.90
CA SER A 180 -10.81 -24.45 -10.40
C SER A 180 -11.83 -25.44 -9.86
N TYR A 181 -11.55 -26.75 -9.97
CA TYR A 181 -12.35 -27.87 -9.52
C TYR A 181 -11.58 -28.74 -8.53
N PRO A 182 -12.21 -29.76 -7.92
CA PRO A 182 -11.59 -30.58 -6.90
C PRO A 182 -10.32 -31.32 -7.34
N VAL A 183 -9.54 -31.71 -6.33
CA VAL A 183 -8.46 -32.69 -6.44
C VAL A 183 -8.99 -34.00 -5.86
N ALA A 184 -9.21 -35.01 -6.69
CA ALA A 184 -9.80 -36.27 -6.30
C ALA A 184 -8.74 -37.33 -5.98
N PHE A 185 -8.95 -38.02 -4.87
CA PHE A 185 -8.22 -39.21 -4.48
C PHE A 185 -9.01 -40.46 -4.88
N ASP A 186 -8.54 -41.15 -5.91
CA ASP A 186 -9.22 -42.30 -6.50
C ASP A 186 -8.77 -43.59 -5.81
N MET A 187 -9.71 -44.21 -5.06
CA MET A 187 -9.51 -45.38 -4.20
C MET A 187 -10.25 -46.57 -4.74
N GLU A 188 -9.64 -47.36 -5.59
CA GLU A 188 -10.22 -48.57 -6.14
C GLU A 188 -9.19 -49.66 -6.52
N ASP A 189 -7.89 -49.39 -6.24
CA ASP A 189 -6.85 -50.36 -6.60
C ASP A 189 -6.90 -51.62 -5.76
N SER A 190 -6.67 -52.75 -6.41
CA SER A 190 -6.69 -54.08 -5.76
C SER A 190 -5.65 -54.24 -4.67
N THR A 191 -4.53 -53.51 -4.72
CA THR A 191 -3.50 -53.52 -3.67
C THR A 191 -4.02 -52.99 -2.33
N GLN A 192 -4.96 -52.07 -2.37
CA GLN A 192 -5.64 -51.53 -1.19
C GLN A 192 -6.76 -52.43 -0.69
N GLY A 193 -7.24 -53.37 -1.52
CA GLY A 193 -8.42 -54.21 -1.23
C GLY A 193 -8.29 -55.16 -0.03
N ALA A 194 -7.06 -55.38 0.46
CA ALA A 194 -6.80 -56.20 1.65
C ALA A 194 -6.72 -55.37 2.96
N LEU A 195 -6.71 -54.07 2.87
CA LEU A 195 -6.60 -53.19 4.03
C LEU A 195 -7.92 -53.06 4.79
N SER A 196 -7.85 -52.82 6.08
CA SER A 196 -9.02 -52.50 6.93
C SER A 196 -9.62 -51.12 6.56
N LYS A 197 -10.85 -50.90 6.99
CA LYS A 197 -11.55 -49.63 6.80
C LYS A 197 -10.83 -48.46 7.48
N GLU A 198 -10.24 -48.71 8.64
CA GLU A 198 -9.46 -47.76 9.42
C GLU A 198 -8.14 -47.39 8.71
N GLU A 199 -7.46 -48.37 8.11
CA GLU A 199 -6.23 -48.12 7.33
C GLU A 199 -6.56 -47.33 6.06
N LEU A 200 -7.61 -47.69 5.32
CA LEU A 200 -8.06 -46.95 4.13
C LEU A 200 -8.47 -45.54 4.48
N ALA A 201 -9.15 -45.31 5.59
CA ALA A 201 -9.50 -43.98 6.07
C ALA A 201 -8.27 -43.15 6.46
N ALA A 202 -7.27 -43.76 7.10
CA ALA A 202 -6.03 -43.06 7.43
C ALA A 202 -5.27 -42.62 6.18
N ILE A 203 -5.24 -43.47 5.14
CA ILE A 203 -4.63 -43.17 3.84
C ILE A 203 -5.37 -42.02 3.14
N ALA A 204 -6.70 -42.09 3.02
CA ALA A 204 -7.51 -41.06 2.41
C ALA A 204 -7.40 -39.69 3.12
N ASN A 205 -7.47 -39.75 4.47
CA ASN A 205 -7.31 -38.53 5.27
C ASN A 205 -5.91 -37.90 5.12
N ALA A 206 -4.86 -38.70 5.01
CA ALA A 206 -3.51 -38.20 4.82
C ALA A 206 -3.38 -37.42 3.50
N PHE A 207 -3.87 -37.98 2.39
CA PHE A 207 -3.92 -37.28 1.09
C PHE A 207 -4.76 -36.02 1.17
N CYS A 208 -6.01 -36.15 1.60
CA CYS A 208 -6.98 -35.06 1.57
C CYS A 208 -6.59 -33.89 2.50
N ASN A 209 -6.03 -34.19 3.68
CA ASN A 209 -5.47 -33.16 4.58
C ASN A 209 -4.35 -32.40 3.89
N ARG A 210 -3.40 -33.09 3.25
CA ARG A 210 -2.26 -32.47 2.56
C ARG A 210 -2.70 -31.56 1.41
N ILE A 211 -3.72 -31.99 0.64
CA ILE A 211 -4.33 -31.18 -0.43
C ILE A 211 -5.05 -29.95 0.15
N SER A 212 -5.79 -30.12 1.25
CA SER A 212 -6.48 -29.01 1.95
C SER A 212 -5.51 -28.01 2.54
N GLU A 213 -4.42 -28.46 3.17
CA GLU A 213 -3.37 -27.61 3.72
C GLU A 213 -2.70 -26.74 2.64
N ALA A 214 -2.60 -27.26 1.42
CA ALA A 214 -2.10 -26.53 0.27
C ALA A 214 -3.10 -25.52 -0.32
N GLY A 215 -4.36 -25.50 0.17
CA GLY A 215 -5.41 -24.59 -0.28
C GLY A 215 -6.20 -25.08 -1.50
N TYR A 216 -6.16 -26.38 -1.79
CA TYR A 216 -7.03 -27.01 -2.77
C TYR A 216 -8.22 -27.72 -2.10
N TYR A 217 -9.21 -28.09 -2.90
CA TYR A 217 -10.43 -28.75 -2.42
C TYR A 217 -10.39 -30.25 -2.72
N PRO A 218 -10.13 -31.14 -1.72
CA PRO A 218 -10.07 -32.56 -1.94
C PRO A 218 -11.45 -33.21 -1.96
N ILE A 219 -11.60 -34.26 -2.77
CA ILE A 219 -12.72 -35.19 -2.76
C ILE A 219 -12.20 -36.64 -2.86
N ILE A 220 -13.01 -37.59 -2.45
CA ILE A 220 -12.72 -39.03 -2.56
C ILE A 220 -13.52 -39.58 -3.73
N TYR A 221 -12.85 -40.22 -4.70
CA TYR A 221 -13.53 -41.00 -5.73
C TYR A 221 -13.46 -42.49 -5.36
N ALA A 222 -14.61 -43.15 -5.50
CA ALA A 222 -14.70 -44.61 -5.42
C ALA A 222 -15.98 -45.12 -6.10
N ASN A 223 -15.96 -46.37 -6.58
CA ASN A 223 -17.17 -46.99 -7.10
C ASN A 223 -18.09 -47.47 -5.96
N ASP A 224 -19.36 -47.76 -6.28
CA ASP A 224 -20.39 -48.18 -5.32
C ASP A 224 -19.99 -49.39 -4.46
N ASN A 225 -19.22 -50.33 -5.03
CA ASN A 225 -18.77 -51.51 -4.26
C ASN A 225 -17.77 -51.13 -3.18
N TRP A 226 -16.83 -50.21 -3.49
CA TRP A 226 -15.86 -49.70 -2.52
C TRP A 226 -16.56 -48.90 -1.43
N LEU A 227 -17.46 -47.98 -1.82
CA LEU A 227 -18.22 -47.14 -0.89
C LEU A 227 -19.09 -47.95 0.06
N ALA A 228 -19.68 -49.08 -0.40
CA ALA A 228 -20.53 -49.92 0.42
C ALA A 228 -19.76 -50.90 1.31
N ASN A 229 -18.64 -51.48 0.82
CA ASN A 229 -18.02 -52.63 1.43
C ASN A 229 -16.61 -52.40 1.97
N LYS A 230 -15.86 -51.49 1.37
CA LYS A 230 -14.44 -51.26 1.67
C LYS A 230 -14.18 -49.98 2.47
N LEU A 231 -14.86 -48.89 2.15
CA LEU A 231 -14.66 -47.63 2.83
C LEU A 231 -15.65 -47.46 3.98
N ASP A 232 -15.23 -46.72 5.00
CA ASP A 232 -16.11 -46.21 6.05
C ASP A 232 -16.07 -44.67 6.02
N MET A 233 -17.05 -44.09 5.34
CA MET A 233 -17.14 -42.64 5.16
C MET A 233 -17.40 -41.90 6.48
N SER A 234 -17.76 -42.59 7.57
CA SER A 234 -17.86 -41.98 8.90
C SER A 234 -16.49 -41.65 9.52
N LEU A 235 -15.42 -42.27 9.02
CA LEU A 235 -14.02 -42.03 9.41
C LEU A 235 -13.33 -40.95 8.53
N MET A 236 -14.01 -40.48 7.50
CA MET A 236 -13.50 -39.51 6.50
C MET A 236 -14.50 -38.36 6.36
N ASP A 237 -14.05 -37.11 6.52
CA ASP A 237 -14.91 -35.91 6.43
C ASP A 237 -14.68 -35.18 5.11
N TYR A 238 -14.72 -35.94 4.01
CA TYR A 238 -14.50 -35.40 2.66
C TYR A 238 -15.65 -35.74 1.73
N PRO A 239 -16.01 -34.86 0.77
CA PRO A 239 -17.05 -35.12 -0.21
C PRO A 239 -16.69 -36.27 -1.14
N VAL A 240 -17.72 -36.91 -1.71
CA VAL A 240 -17.57 -38.12 -2.53
C VAL A 240 -17.94 -37.84 -3.97
N TRP A 241 -17.09 -38.28 -4.89
CA TRP A 241 -17.38 -38.52 -6.30
C TRP A 241 -17.62 -40.03 -6.45
N ALA A 242 -18.87 -40.41 -6.61
CA ALA A 242 -19.27 -41.82 -6.67
C ALA A 242 -19.36 -42.32 -8.11
N ALA A 243 -18.81 -43.50 -8.39
CA ALA A 243 -18.97 -44.13 -9.68
C ALA A 243 -20.00 -45.29 -9.62
N ARG A 244 -21.00 -45.19 -10.49
CA ARG A 244 -21.95 -46.26 -10.79
C ARG A 244 -22.50 -46.10 -12.17
N TYR A 245 -22.28 -47.12 -13.01
CA TYR A 245 -22.69 -47.05 -14.40
C TYR A 245 -24.16 -47.48 -14.58
N SER A 246 -24.87 -46.79 -15.46
CA SER A 246 -26.24 -47.07 -15.85
C SER A 246 -27.30 -46.97 -14.73
N ALA A 247 -26.94 -46.53 -13.54
CA ALA A 247 -27.86 -46.32 -12.44
C ALA A 247 -27.30 -45.25 -11.50
N ARG A 248 -28.15 -44.57 -10.70
CA ARG A 248 -27.69 -43.65 -9.66
C ARG A 248 -26.88 -44.37 -8.59
N PRO A 249 -25.86 -43.74 -8.02
CA PRO A 249 -25.10 -44.28 -6.91
C PRO A 249 -26.01 -44.63 -5.74
N ALA A 250 -25.67 -45.70 -5.05
CA ALA A 250 -26.33 -46.05 -3.79
C ALA A 250 -25.87 -45.14 -2.64
N TYR A 251 -24.66 -44.55 -2.77
CA TYR A 251 -24.15 -43.58 -1.83
C TYR A 251 -25.03 -42.31 -1.81
N GLN A 252 -25.38 -41.85 -0.61
CA GLN A 252 -26.28 -40.71 -0.44
C GLN A 252 -25.51 -39.37 -0.56
N ASN A 253 -26.04 -38.46 -1.37
CA ASN A 253 -25.53 -37.08 -1.56
C ASN A 253 -24.07 -37.02 -2.06
N PRO A 254 -23.70 -37.74 -3.12
CA PRO A 254 -22.41 -37.51 -3.78
C PRO A 254 -22.36 -36.08 -4.32
N VAL A 255 -21.18 -35.46 -4.30
CA VAL A 255 -20.99 -34.14 -4.93
C VAL A 255 -20.81 -34.25 -6.45
N MET A 256 -20.34 -35.42 -6.91
CA MET A 256 -20.22 -35.80 -8.31
C MET A 256 -20.59 -37.28 -8.49
N TRP A 257 -21.03 -37.59 -9.69
CA TRP A 257 -21.36 -38.97 -10.10
C TRP A 257 -20.79 -39.28 -11.49
N GLN A 258 -19.91 -40.27 -11.57
CA GLN A 258 -19.48 -40.87 -12.84
C GLN A 258 -20.53 -41.89 -13.30
N ALA A 259 -21.27 -41.53 -14.34
CA ALA A 259 -22.50 -42.21 -14.75
C ALA A 259 -22.29 -43.31 -15.78
N THR A 260 -21.24 -43.21 -16.58
CA THR A 260 -20.87 -44.18 -17.61
C THR A 260 -19.39 -44.06 -17.97
N SER A 261 -18.80 -45.17 -18.41
CA SER A 261 -17.45 -45.21 -19.02
C SER A 261 -17.52 -45.41 -20.56
N THR A 262 -18.70 -45.31 -21.16
CA THR A 262 -18.91 -45.54 -22.58
C THR A 262 -19.65 -44.38 -23.26
N GLY A 263 -19.51 -43.17 -22.70
CA GLY A 263 -20.05 -41.93 -23.23
C GLY A 263 -19.37 -41.54 -24.55
N SER A 264 -20.02 -40.65 -25.29
CA SER A 264 -19.49 -40.04 -26.51
C SER A 264 -19.58 -38.52 -26.37
N VAL A 265 -18.49 -37.81 -26.67
CA VAL A 265 -18.40 -36.35 -26.63
C VAL A 265 -17.68 -35.87 -27.87
N ASN A 266 -18.22 -34.83 -28.50
CA ASN A 266 -17.60 -34.24 -29.68
C ASN A 266 -16.19 -33.72 -29.35
N GLY A 267 -15.22 -34.07 -30.21
CA GLY A 267 -13.81 -33.71 -29.97
C GLY A 267 -12.99 -34.78 -29.26
N ILE A 268 -13.62 -35.90 -28.83
CA ILE A 268 -12.95 -37.07 -28.26
C ILE A 268 -13.22 -38.29 -29.17
N SER A 269 -12.16 -39.01 -29.48
CA SER A 269 -12.27 -40.25 -30.28
C SER A 269 -12.44 -41.47 -29.36
N GLY A 270 -13.55 -42.18 -29.47
CA GLY A 270 -13.85 -43.34 -28.64
C GLY A 270 -14.66 -43.01 -27.39
N ASN A 271 -14.60 -43.91 -26.43
CA ASN A 271 -15.37 -43.80 -25.20
C ASN A 271 -14.74 -42.78 -24.23
N VAL A 272 -15.61 -42.08 -23.50
CA VAL A 272 -15.24 -41.16 -22.45
C VAL A 272 -16.21 -41.32 -21.29
N ASP A 273 -15.70 -41.10 -20.08
CA ASP A 273 -16.49 -41.10 -18.86
C ASP A 273 -17.33 -39.82 -18.78
N ILE A 274 -18.62 -39.95 -18.45
CA ILE A 274 -19.53 -38.81 -18.26
C ILE A 274 -19.84 -38.64 -16.78
N ASP A 275 -19.67 -37.39 -16.34
CA ASP A 275 -19.85 -36.98 -14.95
C ASP A 275 -20.98 -35.98 -14.78
N PHE A 276 -21.71 -36.11 -13.70
CA PHE A 276 -22.71 -35.16 -13.26
C PHE A 276 -22.32 -34.56 -11.91
N GLN A 277 -22.34 -33.25 -11.85
CA GLN A 277 -22.06 -32.45 -10.66
C GLN A 277 -23.36 -32.05 -9.96
N PHE A 278 -23.40 -32.18 -8.63
CA PHE A 278 -24.57 -31.81 -7.80
C PHE A 278 -24.33 -30.62 -6.86
N VAL A 279 -23.10 -30.17 -6.73
CA VAL A 279 -22.70 -29.03 -5.86
C VAL A 279 -22.00 -27.99 -6.71
N ASP A 280 -22.39 -26.73 -6.62
CA ASP A 280 -21.65 -25.64 -7.28
C ASP A 280 -20.30 -25.42 -6.58
N PHE A 281 -19.23 -25.91 -7.19
CA PHE A 281 -17.88 -25.75 -6.65
C PHE A 281 -17.40 -24.31 -6.64
N THR A 282 -17.96 -23.42 -7.43
CA THR A 282 -17.59 -21.98 -7.40
C THR A 282 -17.95 -21.32 -6.08
N SER A 283 -18.90 -21.91 -5.35
CA SER A 283 -19.30 -21.45 -4.00
C SER A 283 -18.37 -21.89 -2.87
N VAL A 284 -17.52 -22.89 -3.11
CA VAL A 284 -16.65 -23.51 -2.09
C VAL A 284 -15.16 -23.45 -2.44
N ILE A 285 -14.81 -23.29 -3.72
CA ILE A 285 -13.43 -23.15 -4.18
C ILE A 285 -13.19 -21.66 -4.55
N PRO A 286 -12.47 -20.91 -3.72
CA PRO A 286 -12.25 -19.49 -3.99
C PRO A 286 -11.39 -19.28 -5.24
N ALA A 287 -11.83 -18.36 -6.11
CA ALA A 287 -11.10 -18.00 -7.31
C ALA A 287 -9.83 -17.22 -7.02
N ASN A 288 -9.85 -16.47 -5.91
CA ASN A 288 -8.73 -15.65 -5.44
C ASN A 288 -8.32 -16.17 -4.07
N THR A 289 -7.08 -16.65 -3.96
CA THR A 289 -6.63 -17.28 -2.71
C THR A 289 -5.12 -17.46 -2.64
N TRP A 290 -4.61 -17.53 -1.43
CA TRP A 290 -3.27 -17.99 -1.15
C TRP A 290 -3.20 -19.52 -1.11
N ARG A 291 -2.14 -20.08 -1.68
CA ARG A 291 -1.83 -21.52 -1.59
C ARG A 291 -0.39 -21.73 -1.15
N THR A 292 -0.20 -22.67 -0.21
CA THR A 292 1.14 -23.01 0.29
C THR A 292 1.52 -24.41 -0.17
N ILE A 293 2.53 -24.50 -1.03
CA ILE A 293 2.99 -25.73 -1.64
C ILE A 293 4.48 -25.88 -1.32
N ASN A 294 4.86 -26.94 -0.62
CA ASN A 294 6.25 -27.20 -0.21
C ASN A 294 6.91 -26.03 0.54
N GLY A 295 6.13 -25.37 1.43
CA GLY A 295 6.60 -24.21 2.21
C GLY A 295 6.65 -22.89 1.44
N ASN A 296 6.37 -22.90 0.16
CA ASN A 296 6.29 -21.72 -0.70
C ASN A 296 4.85 -21.23 -0.81
N THR A 297 4.63 -19.92 -0.67
CA THR A 297 3.29 -19.32 -0.70
C THR A 297 3.11 -18.54 -1.99
N TYR A 298 2.03 -18.85 -2.69
CA TYR A 298 1.65 -18.29 -3.98
C TYR A 298 0.26 -17.66 -3.90
N TYR A 299 0.03 -16.59 -4.66
CA TYR A 299 -1.30 -16.00 -4.81
C TYR A 299 -1.90 -16.36 -6.16
N TYR A 300 -3.18 -16.75 -6.14
CA TYR A 300 -3.96 -17.06 -7.33
C TYR A 300 -5.07 -16.03 -7.48
N LEU A 301 -5.20 -15.47 -8.67
CA LEU A 301 -6.28 -14.58 -9.07
C LEU A 301 -7.04 -15.26 -10.22
N ASN A 302 -8.35 -15.45 -10.07
CA ASN A 302 -9.17 -16.22 -11.00
C ASN A 302 -8.56 -17.61 -11.29
N TYR A 303 -8.10 -18.29 -10.24
CA TYR A 303 -7.41 -19.59 -10.28
C TYR A 303 -6.03 -19.57 -10.96
N GLN A 304 -5.58 -18.43 -11.51
CA GLN A 304 -4.29 -18.28 -12.16
C GLN A 304 -3.24 -17.84 -11.15
N LYS A 305 -2.12 -18.56 -11.07
CA LYS A 305 -0.96 -18.18 -10.27
C LYS A 305 -0.39 -16.86 -10.78
N GLN A 306 -0.24 -15.89 -9.89
CA GLN A 306 0.29 -14.58 -10.23
C GLN A 306 1.82 -14.61 -10.24
N LYS A 307 2.43 -13.99 -11.26
CA LYS A 307 3.88 -13.86 -11.44
C LYS A 307 4.22 -12.46 -11.95
N ASN A 308 5.32 -11.87 -11.48
CA ASN A 308 5.76 -10.52 -11.84
C ASN A 308 4.65 -9.48 -11.72
N ALA A 309 3.85 -9.57 -10.65
CA ALA A 309 2.63 -8.80 -10.53
C ALA A 309 2.37 -8.34 -9.09
N TRP A 310 1.79 -7.16 -8.95
CA TRP A 310 1.19 -6.72 -7.72
C TRP A 310 -0.16 -7.43 -7.52
N VAL A 311 -0.40 -7.90 -6.30
CA VAL A 311 -1.67 -8.51 -5.88
C VAL A 311 -2.18 -7.83 -4.63
N GLN A 312 -3.50 -7.68 -4.56
CA GLN A 312 -4.17 -7.12 -3.39
C GLN A 312 -4.98 -8.21 -2.68
N ASP A 313 -4.77 -8.34 -1.37
CA ASP A 313 -5.58 -9.20 -0.50
C ASP A 313 -6.12 -8.38 0.67
N GLY A 314 -7.42 -8.13 0.67
CA GLY A 314 -8.04 -7.16 1.56
C GLY A 314 -7.53 -5.74 1.31
N THR A 315 -6.88 -5.15 2.30
CA THR A 315 -6.24 -3.82 2.21
C THR A 315 -4.74 -3.90 1.92
N ASP A 316 -4.16 -5.10 1.98
CA ASP A 316 -2.73 -5.32 1.90
C ASP A 316 -2.28 -5.61 0.46
N TRP A 317 -1.15 -5.05 0.08
CA TRP A 317 -0.52 -5.29 -1.22
C TRP A 317 0.71 -6.17 -1.07
N TYR A 318 0.93 -7.02 -2.07
CA TYR A 318 2.07 -7.93 -2.18
C TYR A 318 2.60 -7.91 -3.60
N TYR A 319 3.87 -8.21 -3.79
CA TYR A 319 4.43 -8.40 -5.13
C TYR A 319 4.86 -9.86 -5.31
N MET A 320 4.32 -10.49 -6.34
CA MET A 320 4.70 -11.85 -6.73
C MET A 320 5.84 -11.78 -7.73
N ASP A 321 6.95 -12.44 -7.44
CA ASP A 321 8.14 -12.48 -8.30
C ASP A 321 7.95 -13.33 -9.57
N GLY A 322 9.03 -13.56 -10.34
CA GLY A 322 9.00 -14.37 -11.57
C GLY A 322 8.63 -15.84 -11.36
N ASP A 323 8.85 -16.37 -10.18
CA ASP A 323 8.47 -17.73 -9.78
C ASP A 323 7.08 -17.77 -9.15
N GLY A 324 6.48 -16.61 -8.92
CA GLY A 324 5.18 -16.42 -8.27
C GLY A 324 5.26 -16.46 -6.75
N LEU A 325 6.44 -16.30 -6.17
CA LEU A 325 6.62 -16.20 -4.72
C LEU A 325 6.39 -14.75 -4.25
N ALA A 326 5.82 -14.59 -3.06
CA ALA A 326 5.70 -13.28 -2.44
C ALA A 326 7.09 -12.71 -2.13
N SER A 327 7.42 -11.60 -2.76
CA SER A 327 8.68 -10.87 -2.54
C SER A 327 8.76 -10.32 -1.12
N LYS A 328 9.99 -10.16 -0.61
CA LYS A 328 10.28 -9.63 0.72
C LYS A 328 11.49 -8.71 0.65
N GLY A 329 11.57 -7.75 1.59
CA GLY A 329 12.64 -6.77 1.62
C GLY A 329 12.52 -5.73 0.51
N TRP A 330 13.66 -5.22 0.04
CA TRP A 330 13.72 -4.21 -1.00
C TRP A 330 13.34 -4.76 -2.37
N LEU A 331 12.47 -4.03 -3.06
CA LEU A 331 12.03 -4.30 -4.42
C LEU A 331 12.16 -3.04 -5.27
N THR A 332 12.83 -3.15 -6.42
CA THR A 332 12.92 -2.04 -7.38
C THR A 332 12.26 -2.44 -8.68
N LEU A 333 11.23 -1.69 -9.09
CA LEU A 333 10.50 -1.90 -10.33
C LEU A 333 10.56 -0.62 -11.17
N SER A 334 11.09 -0.71 -12.37
CA SER A 334 11.19 0.42 -13.31
C SER A 334 11.79 1.70 -12.69
N GLY A 335 12.77 1.54 -11.79
CA GLY A 335 13.46 2.64 -11.11
C GLY A 335 12.76 3.17 -9.84
N THR A 336 11.60 2.64 -9.49
CA THR A 336 10.90 2.95 -8.23
C THR A 336 11.21 1.88 -7.19
N SER A 337 11.57 2.29 -5.98
CA SER A 337 11.86 1.38 -4.88
C SER A 337 10.66 1.23 -3.95
N TYR A 338 10.44 0.01 -3.51
CA TYR A 338 9.41 -0.40 -2.55
C TYR A 338 10.05 -1.23 -1.45
N TYR A 339 9.39 -1.40 -0.34
CA TYR A 339 9.79 -2.33 0.70
C TYR A 339 8.64 -3.28 1.03
N LEU A 340 8.90 -4.59 0.96
CA LEU A 340 7.97 -5.64 1.36
C LEU A 340 8.43 -6.16 2.73
N ASP A 341 7.53 -6.24 3.68
CA ASP A 341 7.85 -6.68 5.05
C ASP A 341 8.54 -8.06 5.04
N ASP A 342 9.65 -8.16 5.74
CA ASP A 342 10.53 -9.35 5.71
C ASP A 342 9.85 -10.63 6.22
N THR A 343 8.83 -10.49 7.04
CA THR A 343 8.08 -11.61 7.61
C THR A 343 6.86 -11.94 6.77
N THR A 344 6.04 -10.93 6.47
CA THR A 344 4.71 -11.11 5.88
C THR A 344 4.69 -10.92 4.37
N GLY A 345 5.68 -10.24 3.78
CA GLY A 345 5.69 -9.83 2.37
C GLY A 345 4.74 -8.68 2.03
N LYS A 346 4.09 -8.06 3.03
CA LYS A 346 3.21 -6.92 2.81
C LYS A 346 3.99 -5.69 2.39
N MET A 347 3.46 -4.94 1.43
CA MET A 347 4.00 -3.66 1.03
C MET A 347 3.94 -2.66 2.20
N VAL A 348 5.07 -2.04 2.49
CA VAL A 348 5.20 -1.06 3.55
C VAL A 348 4.80 0.32 3.04
N THR A 349 4.08 1.09 3.87
CA THR A 349 3.78 2.51 3.68
C THR A 349 4.17 3.27 4.95
N GLY A 350 4.46 4.57 4.83
CA GLY A 350 4.94 5.38 5.95
C GLY A 350 6.42 5.13 6.26
N TRP A 351 6.81 5.42 7.50
CA TRP A 351 8.20 5.31 7.95
C TRP A 351 8.63 3.86 8.20
N LYS A 352 9.77 3.48 7.64
CA LYS A 352 10.44 2.18 7.84
C LYS A 352 11.87 2.40 8.30
N LEU A 353 12.21 1.76 9.39
CA LEU A 353 13.61 1.63 9.83
C LEU A 353 14.20 0.35 9.24
N ASP A 354 15.27 0.48 8.47
CA ASP A 354 16.01 -0.62 7.89
C ASP A 354 17.52 -0.35 7.99
N ASP A 355 18.27 -1.30 8.52
CA ASP A 355 19.72 -1.20 8.77
C ASP A 355 20.14 0.14 9.46
N GLY A 356 19.35 0.56 10.47
CA GLY A 356 19.59 1.79 11.23
C GLY A 356 19.32 3.10 10.49
N LYS A 357 18.70 3.03 9.30
CA LYS A 357 18.32 4.18 8.47
C LYS A 357 16.81 4.26 8.34
N TRP A 358 16.27 5.47 8.38
CA TRP A 358 14.86 5.71 8.16
C TRP A 358 14.58 6.03 6.70
N TYR A 359 13.54 5.40 6.17
CA TYR A 359 13.01 5.60 4.83
C TYR A 359 11.51 5.89 4.94
N TYR A 360 10.98 6.63 3.98
CA TYR A 360 9.54 6.89 3.91
C TYR A 360 8.95 6.35 2.61
N PHE A 361 7.84 5.64 2.74
CA PHE A 361 7.09 5.10 1.63
C PHE A 361 5.72 5.76 1.57
N GLY A 362 5.42 6.40 0.46
CA GLY A 362 4.14 7.06 0.24
C GLY A 362 2.96 6.09 0.29
N GLY A 363 1.74 6.59 0.17
CA GLY A 363 0.52 5.76 0.18
C GLY A 363 0.45 4.73 -0.96
N SER A 364 1.19 4.94 -2.05
CA SER A 364 1.37 3.98 -3.15
C SER A 364 2.41 2.90 -2.86
N GLY A 365 3.10 2.96 -1.72
CA GLY A 365 4.23 2.11 -1.37
C GLY A 365 5.56 2.50 -2.03
N ALA A 366 5.57 3.49 -2.92
CA ALA A 366 6.80 4.01 -3.51
C ALA A 366 7.64 4.74 -2.46
N MET A 367 8.96 4.55 -2.48
CA MET A 367 9.87 5.29 -1.63
C MET A 367 9.93 6.75 -2.07
N ASP A 368 9.64 7.67 -1.14
CA ASP A 368 9.67 9.09 -1.38
C ASP A 368 11.06 9.67 -1.12
N ILE A 369 11.46 10.64 -1.96
CA ILE A 369 12.72 11.39 -1.86
C ILE A 369 12.42 12.89 -1.82
N GLY A 370 13.26 13.65 -1.11
CA GLY A 370 13.08 15.09 -0.92
C GLY A 370 12.23 15.41 0.31
N TRP A 371 11.44 16.49 0.24
CA TRP A 371 10.61 16.96 1.34
C TRP A 371 9.36 16.09 1.53
N ILE A 372 9.12 15.66 2.75
CA ILE A 372 7.98 14.82 3.16
C ILE A 372 7.23 15.55 4.27
N ASN A 373 5.91 15.69 4.09
CA ASN A 373 5.04 16.16 5.16
C ASN A 373 4.28 14.96 5.74
N ASP A 374 4.56 14.64 6.99
CA ASP A 374 3.85 13.59 7.71
C ASP A 374 3.18 14.18 8.95
N GLY A 375 1.86 14.21 8.93
CA GLY A 375 1.05 14.75 10.03
C GLY A 375 1.29 16.24 10.36
N GLY A 376 1.75 17.05 9.39
CA GLY A 376 2.08 18.47 9.56
C GLY A 376 3.53 18.75 9.97
N VAL A 377 4.33 17.70 10.18
CA VAL A 377 5.77 17.79 10.42
C VAL A 377 6.52 17.53 9.11
N TRP A 378 7.49 18.39 8.82
CA TRP A 378 8.31 18.24 7.62
C TRP A 378 9.61 17.47 7.92
N TYR A 379 9.92 16.54 7.03
CA TYR A 379 11.15 15.74 7.00
C TYR A 379 11.82 15.87 5.64
N TYR A 380 13.06 15.45 5.54
CA TYR A 380 13.76 15.40 4.27
C TYR A 380 14.49 14.07 4.09
N THR A 381 14.28 13.40 2.97
CA THR A 381 15.06 12.23 2.53
C THR A 381 15.98 12.60 1.38
N GLY A 382 17.18 12.06 1.39
CA GLY A 382 18.13 12.28 0.29
C GLY A 382 17.74 11.50 -0.98
N SER A 383 18.54 11.65 -2.05
CA SER A 383 18.38 10.88 -3.28
C SER A 383 18.57 9.37 -3.09
N ASP A 384 19.13 8.95 -1.97
CA ASP A 384 19.27 7.56 -1.53
C ASP A 384 18.05 7.08 -0.70
N GLY A 385 17.03 7.92 -0.53
CA GLY A 385 15.83 7.67 0.27
C GLY A 385 16.03 7.79 1.78
N VAL A 386 17.27 7.98 2.26
CA VAL A 386 17.57 8.03 3.70
C VAL A 386 17.17 9.37 4.30
N MET A 387 16.42 9.34 5.42
CA MET A 387 16.06 10.52 6.19
C MET A 387 17.31 11.28 6.65
N ARG A 388 17.31 12.59 6.48
CA ARG A 388 18.39 13.49 6.89
C ARG A 388 18.13 14.05 8.28
N THR A 389 19.23 14.40 8.97
CA THR A 389 19.25 15.12 10.24
C THR A 389 20.38 16.15 10.20
N GLY A 390 20.31 17.18 11.03
CA GLY A 390 21.31 18.24 11.07
C GLY A 390 21.08 19.31 10.00
N TRP A 391 22.15 19.99 9.58
CA TRP A 391 22.08 21.02 8.57
C TRP A 391 21.82 20.47 7.18
N LEU A 392 20.88 21.07 6.46
CA LEU A 392 20.51 20.74 5.10
C LEU A 392 20.57 21.99 4.22
N ASP A 393 21.38 21.94 3.17
CA ASP A 393 21.42 22.96 2.12
C ASP A 393 20.65 22.42 0.91
N GLU A 394 19.47 23.00 0.63
CA GLU A 394 18.59 22.54 -0.44
C GLU A 394 17.99 23.73 -1.21
N GLY A 395 18.07 23.70 -2.53
CA GLY A 395 17.54 24.75 -3.39
C GLY A 395 18.11 26.16 -3.11
N GLY A 396 19.36 26.26 -2.65
CA GLY A 396 20.01 27.53 -2.28
C GLY A 396 19.52 28.11 -0.94
N ARG A 397 18.80 27.34 -0.17
CA ARG A 397 18.31 27.68 1.18
C ARG A 397 18.89 26.72 2.20
N ARG A 398 19.02 27.17 3.43
CA ARG A 398 19.57 26.38 4.52
C ARG A 398 18.52 26.09 5.57
N TYR A 399 18.41 24.82 5.95
CA TYR A 399 17.45 24.29 6.92
C TYR A 399 18.18 23.56 8.05
N TYR A 400 17.50 23.33 9.15
CA TYR A 400 17.98 22.45 10.19
C TYR A 400 16.93 21.40 10.53
N LEU A 401 17.34 20.12 10.48
CA LEU A 401 16.55 18.97 10.86
C LEU A 401 17.05 18.46 12.21
N ASN A 402 16.19 18.32 13.19
CA ASN A 402 16.58 17.84 14.52
C ASN A 402 17.02 16.37 14.49
N SER A 403 17.37 15.80 15.66
CA SER A 403 17.81 14.40 15.75
C SER A 403 16.71 13.37 15.40
N SER A 404 15.45 13.77 15.42
CA SER A 404 14.31 12.94 14.98
C SER A 404 13.99 13.12 13.49
N GLY A 405 14.70 14.01 12.79
CA GLY A 405 14.48 14.36 11.40
C GLY A 405 13.49 15.49 11.16
N ASP A 406 12.85 16.04 12.24
CA ASP A 406 11.86 17.10 12.11
C ASP A 406 12.52 18.40 11.66
N MET A 407 11.95 19.06 10.65
CA MET A 407 12.37 20.41 10.23
C MET A 407 12.06 21.41 11.35
N VAL A 408 13.10 22.13 11.80
CA VAL A 408 12.99 23.13 12.87
C VAL A 408 12.48 24.44 12.32
N VAL A 409 11.59 25.10 13.06
CA VAL A 409 11.15 26.49 12.87
C VAL A 409 11.40 27.29 14.15
N GLY A 410 11.61 28.60 14.03
CA GLY A 410 11.97 29.47 15.16
C GLY A 410 13.42 29.34 15.57
N TRP A 411 13.73 29.71 16.84
CA TRP A 411 15.08 29.69 17.37
C TRP A 411 15.59 28.28 17.68
N THR A 412 16.84 28.00 17.28
CA THR A 412 17.51 26.71 17.54
C THR A 412 18.98 26.90 17.86
N LYS A 413 19.58 25.94 18.58
CA LYS A 413 20.97 26.04 19.04
C LYS A 413 21.75 24.73 18.85
N PRO A 414 21.95 24.27 17.62
CA PRO A 414 22.49 22.93 17.31
C PRO A 414 23.97 22.76 17.67
N ASP A 415 24.78 23.78 17.57
CA ASP A 415 26.24 23.77 17.74
C ASP A 415 26.75 24.72 18.86
N GLY A 416 25.83 25.16 19.72
CA GLY A 416 26.13 26.13 20.77
C GLY A 416 25.89 27.58 20.35
N ASN A 417 25.60 27.86 19.07
CA ASN A 417 25.18 29.16 18.55
C ASN A 417 23.68 29.19 18.26
N TRP A 418 23.05 30.36 18.46
CA TRP A 418 21.66 30.56 18.16
C TRP A 418 21.46 30.89 16.67
N TYR A 419 20.46 30.25 16.05
CA TYR A 419 20.01 30.47 14.69
C TYR A 419 18.50 30.63 14.68
N TYR A 420 17.97 31.34 13.70
CA TYR A 420 16.53 31.51 13.52
C TYR A 420 16.08 30.93 12.19
N MET A 421 15.10 30.05 12.26
CA MET A 421 14.41 29.46 11.11
C MET A 421 13.05 30.13 10.96
N ASP A 422 12.71 30.64 9.77
CA ASP A 422 11.38 31.21 9.54
C ASP A 422 10.28 30.13 9.56
N GLY A 423 9.03 30.53 9.35
CA GLY A 423 7.88 29.60 9.33
C GLY A 423 7.94 28.55 8.22
N SER A 424 8.83 28.70 7.24
CA SER A 424 9.11 27.70 6.19
C SER A 424 10.35 26.85 6.50
N GLY A 425 10.96 27.02 7.68
CA GLY A 425 12.17 26.32 8.10
C GLY A 425 13.47 26.88 7.53
N VAL A 426 13.41 27.99 6.80
CA VAL A 426 14.61 28.60 6.15
C VAL A 426 15.39 29.45 7.16
N MET A 427 16.70 29.18 7.29
CA MET A 427 17.60 29.96 8.13
C MET A 427 17.62 31.42 7.68
N GLN A 428 17.43 32.33 8.63
CA GLN A 428 17.41 33.76 8.39
C GLN A 428 18.74 34.43 8.74
N THR A 429 19.08 35.48 8.00
CA THR A 429 20.26 36.32 8.24
C THR A 429 19.85 37.81 8.28
N GLY A 430 20.61 38.64 9.00
CA GLY A 430 20.27 40.03 9.21
C GLY A 430 19.27 40.27 10.34
N TRP A 431 18.44 41.28 10.22
CA TRP A 431 17.46 41.66 11.23
C TRP A 431 16.25 40.69 11.25
N ILE A 432 15.92 40.24 12.46
CA ILE A 432 14.80 39.30 12.72
C ILE A 432 13.87 39.94 13.75
N ASN A 433 12.58 40.04 13.40
CA ASN A 433 11.55 40.40 14.36
C ASN A 433 10.82 39.14 14.83
N ASP A 434 10.96 38.81 16.08
CA ASP A 434 10.26 37.68 16.72
C ASP A 434 9.38 38.21 17.85
N GLY A 435 8.07 38.17 17.62
CA GLY A 435 7.08 38.63 18.61
C GLY A 435 7.22 40.11 19.02
N GLY A 436 7.72 40.99 18.14
CA GLY A 436 7.94 42.39 18.39
C GLY A 436 9.33 42.72 18.99
N THR A 437 10.15 41.70 19.24
CA THR A 437 11.54 41.86 19.70
C THR A 437 12.48 41.69 18.50
N TRP A 438 13.40 42.62 18.33
CA TRP A 438 14.38 42.56 17.25
C TRP A 438 15.66 41.88 17.68
N TYR A 439 16.19 41.05 16.81
CA TYR A 439 17.46 40.35 16.90
C TYR A 439 18.26 40.54 15.63
N TYR A 440 19.54 40.28 15.64
CA TYR A 440 20.38 40.28 14.46
C TYR A 440 21.22 39.04 14.36
N THR A 441 21.21 38.41 13.18
CA THR A 441 22.09 37.29 12.84
C THR A 441 23.07 37.72 11.75
N ASN A 442 24.31 37.23 11.85
CA ASN A 442 25.32 37.52 10.82
C ASN A 442 25.07 36.74 9.51
N SER A 443 25.94 36.92 8.51
CA SER A 443 25.85 36.24 7.21
C SER A 443 25.93 34.69 7.30
N SER A 444 26.40 34.13 8.40
CA SER A 444 26.39 32.70 8.69
C SER A 444 25.13 32.24 9.47
N GLY A 445 24.19 33.15 9.74
CA GLY A 445 22.96 32.89 10.48
C GLY A 445 23.14 32.92 12.02
N VAL A 446 24.34 33.16 12.53
CA VAL A 446 24.60 33.17 13.99
C VAL A 446 24.10 34.45 14.61
N MET A 447 23.25 34.32 15.64
CA MET A 447 22.75 35.45 16.45
C MET A 447 23.90 36.23 17.08
N GLN A 448 23.85 37.56 16.95
CA GLN A 448 24.86 38.47 17.48
C GLN A 448 24.45 39.01 18.84
N THR A 449 25.44 39.39 19.63
CA THR A 449 25.29 40.10 20.91
C THR A 449 26.35 41.19 21.01
N GLY A 450 26.13 42.20 21.86
CA GLY A 450 27.05 43.34 22.03
C GLY A 450 26.85 44.43 20.96
N TRP A 451 27.91 45.18 20.69
CA TRP A 451 27.86 46.27 19.71
C TRP A 451 27.75 45.77 18.27
N LEU A 452 26.85 46.37 17.51
CA LEU A 452 26.64 46.07 16.10
C LEU A 452 26.65 47.39 15.31
N GLU A 453 27.42 47.44 14.24
CA GLU A 453 27.37 48.51 13.24
C GLU A 453 26.70 47.93 11.98
N GLU A 454 25.56 48.53 11.61
CA GLU A 454 24.80 48.08 10.44
C GLU A 454 24.10 49.27 9.76
N GLY A 455 24.23 49.34 8.45
CA GLY A 455 23.59 50.43 7.66
C GLY A 455 24.06 51.84 8.04
N GLY A 456 25.24 51.98 8.64
CA GLY A 456 25.79 53.26 9.11
C GLY A 456 25.27 53.73 10.45
N TYR A 457 24.57 52.88 11.17
CA TYR A 457 24.09 53.10 12.53
C TYR A 457 24.76 52.15 13.52
N HIS A 458 24.86 52.56 14.78
CA HIS A 458 25.31 51.72 15.86
C HIS A 458 24.11 51.24 16.68
N TYR A 459 24.09 49.93 16.96
CA TYR A 459 23.10 49.22 17.80
C TYR A 459 23.79 48.53 18.94
N TYR A 460 23.03 48.17 19.94
CA TYR A 460 23.50 47.27 20.99
C TYR A 460 22.55 46.11 21.18
N LEU A 461 23.06 44.89 21.04
CA LEU A 461 22.31 43.64 21.24
C LEU A 461 22.64 43.10 22.62
N ARG A 462 21.63 42.88 23.45
CA ARG A 462 21.78 42.37 24.81
C ARG A 462 22.38 40.97 24.82
N GLY A 463 22.73 40.45 26.02
CA GLY A 463 23.26 39.10 26.16
C GLY A 463 22.30 37.98 25.72
N ASP A 464 21.00 38.26 25.68
CA ASP A 464 19.97 37.40 25.14
C ASP A 464 19.72 37.59 23.63
N GLY A 465 20.51 38.46 22.98
CA GLY A 465 20.42 38.81 21.57
C GLY A 465 19.40 39.90 21.25
N SER A 466 18.55 40.30 22.18
CA SER A 466 17.51 41.31 21.91
C SER A 466 18.14 42.72 21.71
N MET A 467 17.63 43.44 20.72
CA MET A 467 18.06 44.84 20.42
C MET A 467 17.69 45.75 21.59
N ALA A 468 18.65 46.56 22.00
CA ALA A 468 18.45 47.57 23.04
C ALA A 468 17.70 48.80 22.48
N THR A 469 16.78 49.31 23.29
CA THR A 469 16.14 50.61 23.11
C THR A 469 16.14 51.36 24.44
N GLY A 470 16.02 52.67 24.40
CA GLY A 470 16.04 53.52 25.59
C GLY A 470 17.44 53.64 26.23
N TRP A 471 17.47 54.09 27.48
CA TRP A 471 18.70 54.29 28.23
C TRP A 471 19.39 52.96 28.58
N ARG A 472 20.72 52.91 28.43
CA ARG A 472 21.56 51.76 28.80
C ARG A 472 22.86 52.25 29.44
N GLU A 473 23.18 51.64 30.59
CA GLU A 473 24.50 51.80 31.22
C GLU A 473 25.38 50.63 30.78
N MET A 474 26.56 50.95 30.25
CA MET A 474 27.55 49.97 29.80
C MET A 474 28.94 50.53 30.13
N ASP A 475 29.75 49.72 30.81
CA ASP A 475 31.13 50.08 31.23
C ASP A 475 31.20 51.44 31.92
N GLY A 476 30.22 51.72 32.82
CA GLY A 476 30.14 52.96 33.59
C GLY A 476 29.81 54.22 32.80
N ALA A 477 29.28 54.08 31.58
CA ALA A 477 28.77 55.16 30.75
C ALA A 477 27.35 54.90 30.31
N TRP A 478 26.52 55.96 30.23
CA TRP A 478 25.17 55.88 29.75
C TRP A 478 25.12 56.20 28.26
N TYR A 479 24.27 55.41 27.57
CA TYR A 479 23.93 55.52 26.15
C TYR A 479 22.42 55.56 25.98
N TYR A 480 21.95 56.17 24.94
CA TYR A 480 20.54 56.17 24.58
C TYR A 480 20.33 55.60 23.18
N PHE A 481 19.40 54.65 23.06
CA PHE A 481 18.99 54.07 21.79
C PHE A 481 17.55 54.46 21.51
N ASP A 482 17.28 54.96 20.31
CA ASP A 482 15.95 55.36 19.92
C ASP A 482 15.00 54.16 19.79
N GLY A 483 13.73 54.40 19.38
CA GLY A 483 12.75 53.33 19.18
C GLY A 483 13.09 52.35 18.05
N SER A 484 13.99 52.74 17.14
CA SER A 484 14.53 51.89 16.07
C SER A 484 15.83 51.18 16.47
N GLY A 485 16.31 51.41 17.68
CA GLY A 485 17.56 50.85 18.20
C GLY A 485 18.83 51.61 17.80
N HIS A 486 18.73 52.75 17.12
CA HIS A 486 19.90 53.53 16.73
C HIS A 486 20.49 54.22 17.98
N MET A 487 21.80 54.13 18.14
CA MET A 487 22.51 54.88 19.17
C MET A 487 22.39 56.37 18.86
N ALA A 488 21.83 57.12 19.80
CA ALA A 488 21.71 58.56 19.66
C ALA A 488 23.07 59.25 19.88
N THR A 489 23.29 60.36 19.15
CA THR A 489 24.47 61.20 19.29
C THR A 489 24.07 62.68 19.20
N GLY A 490 24.90 63.59 19.73
CA GLY A 490 24.59 65.00 19.80
C GLY A 490 23.57 65.36 20.89
N ILE A 491 22.89 66.51 20.74
CA ILE A 491 21.81 66.91 21.64
C ILE A 491 20.59 66.09 21.33
N THR A 492 20.12 65.31 22.30
CA THR A 492 18.99 64.39 22.17
C THR A 492 17.92 64.70 23.22
N GLU A 493 16.68 64.88 22.79
CA GLU A 493 15.53 65.08 23.67
C GLU A 493 14.91 63.72 24.05
N VAL A 494 14.79 63.46 25.35
CA VAL A 494 14.15 62.25 25.92
C VAL A 494 13.20 62.70 27.00
N ASN A 495 11.88 62.42 26.81
CA ASN A 495 10.81 62.77 27.74
C ASN A 495 10.79 64.27 28.16
N GLY A 496 11.07 65.16 27.22
CA GLY A 496 11.10 66.62 27.43
C GLY A 496 12.35 67.13 28.09
N LEU A 497 13.35 66.31 28.33
CA LEU A 497 14.65 66.66 28.85
C LEU A 497 15.73 66.51 27.75
N HIS A 498 16.72 67.41 27.74
CA HIS A 498 17.80 67.35 26.76
C HIS A 498 19.08 66.77 27.40
N TYR A 499 19.75 65.92 26.63
CA TYR A 499 20.99 65.26 26.96
C TYR A 499 22.01 65.46 25.86
N TYR A 500 23.26 65.39 26.16
CA TYR A 500 24.31 65.35 25.14
C TYR A 500 25.00 64.00 25.12
N LEU A 501 24.88 63.36 23.97
CA LEU A 501 25.56 62.11 23.65
C LEU A 501 26.75 62.43 22.75
N ASP A 502 27.95 62.07 23.18
CA ASP A 502 29.18 62.38 22.44
C ASP A 502 29.14 61.80 21.03
N PRO A 503 29.33 62.61 19.98
CA PRO A 503 29.17 62.17 18.58
C PRO A 503 30.12 61.07 18.14
N ALA A 504 31.29 60.94 18.80
CA ALA A 504 32.27 59.90 18.43
C ALA A 504 32.08 58.60 19.22
N THR A 505 31.52 58.68 20.43
CA THR A 505 31.46 57.53 21.33
C THR A 505 30.03 57.15 21.74
N GLY A 506 29.04 58.03 21.55
CA GLY A 506 27.67 57.86 22.03
C GLY A 506 27.49 58.02 23.54
N ARG A 507 28.56 58.29 24.32
CA ARG A 507 28.51 58.39 25.77
C ARG A 507 27.81 59.68 26.21
N MET A 508 26.90 59.53 27.17
CA MET A 508 26.24 60.66 27.80
C MET A 508 27.24 61.52 28.60
N ALA A 509 27.24 62.81 28.34
CA ALA A 509 27.96 63.76 29.16
C ALA A 509 27.21 63.96 30.50
N ALA A 510 27.93 63.97 31.62
CA ALA A 510 27.39 64.25 32.95
C ALA A 510 28.41 64.98 33.79
N ASN A 511 27.98 65.83 34.73
CA ASN A 511 28.83 66.63 35.64
C ASN A 511 29.85 67.47 34.85
N THR A 512 29.50 68.05 33.70
CA THR A 512 30.46 68.78 32.85
C THR A 512 29.81 69.97 32.17
N VAL A 513 30.63 70.99 31.82
CA VAL A 513 30.21 72.08 30.97
C VAL A 513 30.61 71.76 29.51
N LEU A 514 29.71 71.99 28.59
CA LEU A 514 29.87 71.73 27.14
C LEU A 514 29.69 73.02 26.36
N GLU A 515 30.57 73.28 25.40
CA GLU A 515 30.42 74.35 24.42
C GLU A 515 29.89 73.76 23.11
N LEU A 516 28.60 73.95 22.83
CA LEU A 516 27.95 73.39 21.67
C LEU A 516 27.46 74.51 20.77
N ASN A 517 28.02 74.61 19.57
CA ASN A 517 27.68 75.66 18.57
C ASN A 517 27.75 77.10 19.15
N GLY A 518 28.73 77.37 20.02
CA GLY A 518 28.93 78.68 20.62
C GLY A 518 27.99 79.01 21.78
N THR A 519 27.27 78.01 22.29
CA THR A 519 26.41 78.09 23.48
C THR A 519 26.93 77.17 24.56
N SER A 520 27.10 77.69 25.80
CA SER A 520 27.52 76.90 26.96
C SER A 520 26.32 76.19 27.61
N TYR A 521 26.46 74.87 27.84
CA TYR A 521 25.48 74.05 28.51
C TYR A 521 26.14 73.37 29.75
N GLN A 522 25.40 73.30 30.85
CA GLN A 522 25.75 72.50 31.98
C GLN A 522 25.02 71.18 31.92
N ALA A 523 25.73 70.05 31.86
CA ALA A 523 25.18 68.72 32.10
C ALA A 523 25.26 68.45 33.62
N ASP A 524 24.14 68.15 34.25
CA ASP A 524 24.07 67.77 35.64
C ASP A 524 24.56 66.33 35.90
N ALA A 525 24.44 65.84 37.15
CA ALA A 525 24.83 64.48 37.51
C ALA A 525 24.00 63.38 36.78
N SER A 526 22.79 63.72 36.38
CA SER A 526 21.88 62.85 35.60
C SER A 526 22.06 63.04 34.10
N GLY A 527 22.95 63.92 33.65
CA GLY A 527 23.18 64.25 32.24
C GLY A 527 22.21 65.27 31.65
N VAL A 528 21.27 65.80 32.42
CA VAL A 528 20.28 66.76 31.90
C VAL A 528 21.00 68.08 31.61
N LEU A 529 20.79 68.58 30.40
CA LEU A 529 21.35 69.84 29.92
C LEU A 529 20.52 71.05 30.38
N SER A 530 21.20 72.07 30.92
CA SER A 530 20.67 73.41 31.09
C SER A 530 21.61 74.42 30.40
N GLN A 531 21.05 75.42 29.74
CA GLN A 531 21.86 76.47 29.11
C GLN A 531 22.47 77.34 30.20
N VAL A 532 23.77 77.56 30.14
CA VAL A 532 24.45 78.49 30.99
C VAL A 532 24.24 79.92 30.41
N VAL A 533 23.34 80.69 31.04
CA VAL A 533 23.16 82.10 30.68
C VAL A 533 24.28 82.86 31.37
N SER A 534 25.24 83.38 30.60
CA SER A 534 26.19 84.36 31.14
C SER A 534 25.42 85.61 31.54
N GLU A 535 25.24 85.88 32.81
CA GLU A 535 24.79 87.21 33.30
C GLU A 535 25.81 88.26 32.89
N ASN A 536 25.45 88.98 31.84
CA ASN A 536 26.10 90.27 31.63
C ASN A 536 25.66 91.22 32.76
N GLN A 537 26.62 91.59 33.58
CA GLN A 537 26.42 92.65 34.58
C GLN A 537 25.94 93.95 33.82
N ASP A 538 24.64 94.20 33.83
CA ASP A 538 24.15 95.57 33.85
C ASP A 538 22.91 95.58 34.80
N GLY A 539 23.11 96.42 35.88
CA GLY A 539 22.20 96.49 36.99
C GLY A 539 20.85 97.11 36.62
N THR A 540 19.79 96.34 36.93
CA THR A 540 18.54 96.96 37.38
C THR A 540 17.74 95.90 38.13
N GLN A 541 17.55 96.12 39.42
CA GLN A 541 16.70 95.34 40.31
C GLN A 541 15.25 95.44 39.86
N THR A 542 14.55 94.28 39.78
CA THR A 542 13.16 94.17 40.18
C THR A 542 12.90 92.82 40.79
N ALA A 543 12.50 92.94 42.11
CA ALA A 543 12.13 91.82 42.92
C ALA A 543 10.85 91.14 42.46
N GLY A 544 10.88 89.85 42.55
CA GLY A 544 9.68 89.01 42.34
C GLY A 544 9.86 87.62 42.93
N GLN A 545 9.49 87.53 44.15
CA GLN A 545 9.13 86.45 45.03
C GLN A 545 9.44 84.98 44.69
N SER A 546 10.19 84.43 45.57
CA SER A 546 10.39 83.05 45.98
C SER A 546 9.11 82.24 46.22
N GLN A 547 9.10 80.97 45.84
CA GLN A 547 8.51 79.93 46.68
C GLN A 547 9.48 78.74 46.75
N GLU A 548 9.90 78.49 47.94
CA GLU A 548 10.59 77.27 48.37
C GLU A 548 9.64 76.09 48.32
N GLY A 549 10.11 75.00 47.87
CA GLY A 549 9.50 73.68 47.97
C GLY A 549 10.61 72.64 47.89
N GLY A 550 11.26 72.42 49.00
CA GLY A 550 12.30 71.39 49.11
C GLY A 550 11.67 70.00 49.03
N GLN A 551 12.16 69.20 48.11
CA GLN A 551 12.13 67.77 48.23
C GLN A 551 13.45 67.20 47.71
N THR A 552 14.14 66.55 48.59
CA THR A 552 15.33 65.74 48.35
C THR A 552 14.88 64.55 47.43
N ALA A 553 15.18 64.63 46.17
CA ALA A 553 15.03 63.52 45.25
C ALA A 553 16.34 62.74 45.24
N SER A 554 16.30 61.50 45.74
CA SER A 554 17.30 60.49 45.47
C SER A 554 17.44 60.31 43.96
N ALA A 555 18.66 60.25 43.44
CA ALA A 555 18.97 60.02 42.07
C ALA A 555 18.52 58.61 41.64
N GLU A 556 17.30 58.50 41.13
CA GLU A 556 16.91 57.32 40.36
C GLU A 556 17.30 57.52 38.90
N ALA A 557 17.91 56.49 38.34
CA ALA A 557 18.16 56.41 36.90
C ALA A 557 16.90 56.73 36.11
N PRO A 558 16.99 57.32 34.91
CA PRO A 558 15.81 57.62 34.10
C PRO A 558 14.98 56.36 33.93
N GLY A 559 13.74 56.39 34.43
CA GLY A 559 12.88 55.21 34.52
C GLY A 559 12.55 54.63 33.17
N THR A 560 12.52 53.33 33.14
CA THR A 560 11.97 52.53 32.03
C THR A 560 10.47 52.81 31.91
N SER A 561 10.06 53.77 31.07
CA SER A 561 8.66 53.87 30.66
C SER A 561 8.41 52.98 29.46
N GLN A 562 7.54 51.98 29.64
CA GLN A 562 6.94 51.25 28.52
C GLN A 562 6.11 52.25 27.70
N SER A 563 6.57 52.62 26.52
CA SER A 563 5.73 53.28 25.54
C SER A 563 5.20 52.22 24.56
N THR A 564 3.92 52.00 24.56
CA THR A 564 3.20 51.39 23.45
C THR A 564 3.18 52.38 22.29
N GLY A 565 4.17 52.29 21.42
CA GLY A 565 4.23 53.09 20.19
C GLY A 565 4.57 52.18 19.04
N THR A 566 3.57 51.96 18.18
CA THR A 566 3.72 51.38 16.84
C THR A 566 4.62 52.29 15.97
N SER A 567 5.88 51.93 15.81
CA SER A 567 6.74 52.53 14.82
C SER A 567 7.33 51.42 13.95
N GLY A 568 7.14 51.56 12.62
CA GLY A 568 7.54 50.59 11.62
C GLY A 568 9.05 50.38 11.61
N GLY A 569 9.44 49.14 11.72
CA GLY A 569 10.78 48.67 11.42
C GLY A 569 11.13 48.82 9.94
N PRO A 570 12.41 48.66 9.55
CA PRO A 570 12.81 48.72 8.15
C PRO A 570 12.01 47.69 7.34
N GLY A 571 11.45 48.14 6.19
CA GLY A 571 10.52 47.37 5.39
C GLY A 571 11.04 46.00 5.00
N VAL A 572 10.27 44.96 5.40
CA VAL A 572 10.51 43.59 4.97
C VAL A 572 9.99 43.44 3.56
N SER A 573 10.89 43.16 2.60
CA SER A 573 10.50 42.77 1.23
C SER A 573 9.73 41.46 1.32
N GLY A 574 8.50 41.44 0.78
CA GLY A 574 7.56 40.32 0.85
C GLY A 574 8.16 38.99 0.38
N GLY A 575 8.04 37.98 1.21
CA GLY A 575 8.26 36.60 0.81
C GLY A 575 7.20 36.13 -0.20
N PRO A 576 7.49 35.12 -1.03
CA PRO A 576 6.53 34.63 -2.00
C PRO A 576 5.30 34.07 -1.27
N GLY A 577 4.12 34.53 -1.70
CA GLY A 577 2.83 34.17 -1.16
C GLY A 577 2.61 32.64 -1.19
N VAL A 578 2.13 32.12 -0.07
CA VAL A 578 1.59 30.76 0.02
C VAL A 578 0.30 30.76 -0.77
N SER A 579 0.30 30.11 -1.93
CA SER A 579 -0.92 29.81 -2.67
C SER A 579 -1.69 28.75 -1.87
N ALA A 580 -2.90 29.10 -1.48
CA ALA A 580 -3.84 28.20 -0.82
C ALA A 580 -4.06 26.94 -1.65
N GLY A 581 -3.94 25.78 -0.98
CA GLY A 581 -4.04 24.46 -1.55
C GLY A 581 -5.37 24.18 -2.23
N THR A 582 -5.29 23.48 -3.32
CA THR A 582 -6.37 22.67 -3.86
C THR A 582 -6.49 21.37 -3.07
N PRO A 583 -7.70 20.80 -2.93
CA PRO A 583 -7.93 19.64 -2.08
C PRO A 583 -7.24 18.38 -2.60
N ASP A 584 -6.84 17.54 -1.67
CA ASP A 584 -6.23 16.21 -1.86
C ASP A 584 -6.94 15.41 -2.95
N VAL A 585 -6.22 15.12 -4.02
CA VAL A 585 -6.56 14.05 -4.94
C VAL A 585 -5.99 12.77 -4.32
N VAL A 586 -6.86 11.96 -3.75
CA VAL A 586 -6.54 10.58 -3.38
C VAL A 586 -6.24 9.83 -4.67
N ILE A 587 -4.98 9.60 -4.96
CA ILE A 587 -4.55 8.69 -6.02
C ILE A 587 -4.56 7.30 -5.42
N THR A 588 -5.59 6.51 -5.73
CA THR A 588 -5.52 5.07 -5.57
C THR A 588 -4.43 4.53 -6.49
N PRO A 589 -3.55 3.63 -6.04
CA PRO A 589 -2.57 3.01 -6.91
C PRO A 589 -3.31 2.24 -8.00
N VAL A 590 -3.08 2.63 -9.24
CA VAL A 590 -3.53 1.88 -10.42
C VAL A 590 -2.56 0.72 -10.57
N GLY A 591 -3.14 -0.50 -10.47
CA GLY A 591 -2.42 -1.76 -10.62
C GLY A 591 -1.81 -1.97 -12.01
#